data_ef1e2b26739e32e99b2f471cbc66cab4
#
_entry.id   ef1e2b26739e32e99b2f471cbc66cab4
#
_cell.length_a   1.000
_cell.length_b   1.000
_cell.length_c   1.000
_cell.angle_alpha   90.00
_cell.angle_beta   90.00
_cell.angle_gamma   90.00
#
_symmetry.space_group_name_H-M   'P 1'
#
loop_
_entity.id
_entity.type
_entity.pdbx_description
1 polymer ?
#
loop_
_entity_poly.entity_id
_entity_poly.type
_entity_poly.pdbx_seq_one_letter_code
_entity_poly.pdbx_strand_id
1 'polypeptide(L)'
;HAAGMIRYMVRKGCDVIVACSGSLVTLFREVPGVRAVVQLEAAFGVVHDFWVPAMSAVLPLQLQYADVDGSAYIAKPGKLVNRNYPPENKKFRIGLRWQGNPQFEHEQHRQFDPNLLFDAVKDADAEFISLQRDEGSEHKPKWVKDVQLDHWEDTRTAVASCDLVVTSCTSVAHLSAAMGVKTWIVVPIL
;
A
#
# COMPACT_ATOMS: atom_id res chain seq x y z
N HIS A 1 -2.32 1.79 7.82
CA HIS A 1 -2.65 2.10 9.23
C HIS A 1 -2.52 0.85 10.11
N ALA A 2 -3.26 -0.24 9.83
CA ALA A 2 -3.25 -1.44 10.68
C ALA A 2 -1.84 -1.98 10.98
N ALA A 3 -0.97 -2.07 9.99
CA ALA A 3 0.37 -2.62 10.18
C ALA A 3 1.26 -1.78 11.11
N GLY A 4 1.07 -0.46 11.15
CA GLY A 4 1.75 0.40 12.12
C GLY A 4 1.36 0.09 13.57
N MET A 5 0.06 -0.15 13.81
CA MET A 5 -0.44 -0.57 15.13
C MET A 5 0.04 -1.96 15.53
N ILE A 6 0.10 -2.89 14.56
CA ILE A 6 0.67 -4.22 14.76
C ILE A 6 2.12 -4.11 15.24
N ARG A 7 2.94 -3.29 14.58
CA ARG A 7 4.33 -3.06 15.02
C ARG A 7 4.43 -2.50 16.42
N TYR A 8 3.56 -1.57 16.77
CA TYR A 8 3.53 -1.02 18.13
C TYR A 8 3.26 -2.12 19.17
N MET A 9 2.26 -2.99 18.93
CA MET A 9 1.98 -4.13 19.83
C MET A 9 3.18 -5.07 19.96
N VAL A 10 3.82 -5.41 18.85
CA VAL A 10 5.03 -6.23 18.84
C VAL A 10 6.15 -5.60 19.70
N ARG A 11 6.38 -4.29 19.56
CA ARG A 11 7.38 -3.56 20.37
C ARG A 11 7.04 -3.54 21.87
N LYS A 12 5.76 -3.59 22.21
CA LYS A 12 5.30 -3.71 23.60
C LYS A 12 5.38 -5.14 24.15
N GLY A 13 5.92 -6.07 23.38
CA GLY A 13 6.10 -7.47 23.78
C GLY A 13 4.86 -8.35 23.59
N CYS A 14 3.86 -7.86 22.84
CA CYS A 14 2.71 -8.69 22.53
C CYS A 14 3.09 -9.76 21.49
N ASP A 15 2.57 -10.96 21.68
CA ASP A 15 2.60 -12.04 20.71
C ASP A 15 1.41 -11.88 19.75
N VAL A 16 1.68 -11.37 18.56
CA VAL A 16 0.64 -10.88 17.66
C VAL A 16 0.31 -11.87 16.57
N ILE A 17 -0.97 -12.23 16.48
CA ILE A 17 -1.56 -12.95 15.35
C ILE A 17 -2.46 -11.98 14.59
N VAL A 18 -2.32 -11.94 13.28
CA VAL A 18 -3.13 -11.07 12.40
C VAL A 18 -4.17 -11.92 11.68
N ALA A 19 -5.45 -11.58 11.83
CA ALA A 19 -6.52 -12.12 11.01
C ALA A 19 -6.91 -11.11 9.92
N CYS A 20 -6.88 -11.52 8.67
CA CYS A 20 -7.17 -10.64 7.53
C CYS A 20 -7.80 -11.40 6.36
N SER A 21 -8.26 -10.68 5.34
CA SER A 21 -8.71 -11.31 4.10
C SER A 21 -7.58 -12.09 3.42
N GLY A 22 -7.92 -13.18 2.73
CA GLY A 22 -6.94 -14.07 2.10
C GLY A 22 -5.96 -13.34 1.18
N SER A 23 -6.41 -12.32 0.47
CA SER A 23 -5.58 -11.50 -0.43
C SER A 23 -4.47 -10.71 0.28
N LEU A 24 -4.59 -10.45 1.59
CA LEU A 24 -3.63 -9.67 2.38
C LEU A 24 -2.68 -10.54 3.21
N VAL A 25 -2.89 -11.86 3.25
CA VAL A 25 -2.11 -12.78 4.11
C VAL A 25 -0.61 -12.68 3.81
N THR A 26 -0.22 -12.72 2.55
CA THR A 26 1.19 -12.63 2.14
C THR A 26 1.81 -11.30 2.56
N LEU A 27 1.05 -10.22 2.39
CA LEU A 27 1.52 -8.87 2.75
C LEU A 27 1.75 -8.71 4.26
N PHE A 28 0.83 -9.20 5.10
CA PHE A 28 0.96 -9.09 6.56
C PHE A 28 2.04 -10.01 7.14
N ARG A 29 2.40 -11.10 6.45
CA ARG A 29 3.54 -11.95 6.84
C ARG A 29 4.89 -11.22 6.76
N GLU A 30 4.97 -10.16 5.97
CA GLU A 30 6.16 -9.32 5.86
C GLU A 30 6.31 -8.29 6.99
N VAL A 31 5.32 -8.16 7.87
CA VAL A 31 5.40 -7.26 9.02
C VAL A 31 6.25 -7.89 10.11
N PRO A 32 7.40 -7.30 10.47
CA PRO A 32 8.32 -7.90 11.43
C PRO A 32 7.67 -8.13 12.81
N GLY A 33 7.90 -9.30 13.37
CA GLY A 33 7.44 -9.69 14.71
C GLY A 33 6.00 -10.22 14.78
N VAL A 34 5.29 -10.30 13.66
CA VAL A 34 4.01 -11.02 13.58
C VAL A 34 4.28 -12.51 13.69
N ARG A 35 3.68 -13.18 14.68
CA ARG A 35 3.85 -14.63 14.89
C ARG A 35 3.17 -15.45 13.81
N ALA A 36 1.95 -15.09 13.46
CA ALA A 36 1.18 -15.78 12.45
C ALA A 36 0.18 -14.83 11.76
N VAL A 37 -0.17 -15.17 10.53
CA VAL A 37 -1.25 -14.51 9.79
C VAL A 37 -2.23 -15.58 9.34
N VAL A 38 -3.50 -15.39 9.69
CA VAL A 38 -4.60 -16.31 9.38
C VAL A 38 -5.67 -15.59 8.56
N GLN A 39 -6.44 -16.35 7.81
CA GLN A 39 -7.63 -15.81 7.15
C GLN A 39 -8.73 -15.52 8.18
N LEU A 40 -9.61 -14.56 7.89
CA LEU A 40 -10.68 -14.15 8.80
C LEU A 40 -11.55 -15.33 9.24
N GLU A 41 -11.83 -16.24 8.32
CA GLU A 41 -12.67 -17.41 8.57
C GLU A 41 -12.04 -18.38 9.60
N ALA A 42 -10.72 -18.40 9.68
CA ALA A 42 -9.97 -19.22 10.63
C ALA A 42 -9.76 -18.52 11.99
N ALA A 43 -10.08 -17.25 12.12
CA ALA A 43 -9.80 -16.45 13.31
C ALA A 43 -10.47 -16.99 14.57
N PHE A 44 -11.69 -17.54 14.46
CA PHE A 44 -12.44 -18.11 15.56
C PHE A 44 -11.79 -19.35 16.20
N GLY A 45 -10.93 -20.05 15.47
CA GLY A 45 -10.17 -21.19 15.96
C GLY A 45 -8.83 -20.83 16.60
N VAL A 46 -8.46 -19.56 16.61
CA VAL A 46 -7.18 -19.11 17.15
C VAL A 46 -7.29 -18.90 18.66
N VAL A 47 -6.44 -19.60 19.43
CA VAL A 47 -6.33 -19.35 20.87
C VAL A 47 -5.63 -18.02 21.12
N HIS A 48 -6.27 -17.13 21.90
CA HIS A 48 -5.78 -15.80 22.21
C HIS A 48 -6.30 -15.33 23.57
N ASP A 49 -5.60 -14.41 24.20
CA ASP A 49 -6.04 -13.78 25.44
C ASP A 49 -6.97 -12.58 25.16
N PHE A 50 -6.65 -11.80 24.12
CA PHE A 50 -7.38 -10.62 23.70
C PHE A 50 -7.45 -10.52 22.19
N TRP A 51 -8.49 -9.87 21.70
CA TRP A 51 -8.58 -9.49 20.30
C TRP A 51 -9.07 -8.06 20.16
N VAL A 52 -8.69 -7.41 19.09
CA VAL A 52 -9.10 -6.03 18.78
C VAL A 52 -9.16 -5.82 17.27
N PRO A 53 -10.21 -5.16 16.76
CA PRO A 53 -10.20 -4.69 15.39
C PRO A 53 -9.03 -3.72 15.18
N ALA A 54 -8.25 -3.91 14.10
CA ALA A 54 -7.01 -3.17 13.89
C ALA A 54 -7.19 -1.64 13.98
N MET A 55 -8.27 -1.09 13.42
CA MET A 55 -8.54 0.35 13.47
C MET A 55 -8.97 0.85 14.86
N SER A 56 -9.51 -0.04 15.69
CA SER A 56 -9.93 0.28 17.07
C SER A 56 -8.78 0.15 18.08
N ALA A 57 -7.66 -0.43 17.68
CA ALA A 57 -6.52 -0.67 18.57
C ALA A 57 -5.91 0.62 19.17
N VAL A 58 -6.13 1.76 18.53
CA VAL A 58 -5.66 3.07 19.03
C VAL A 58 -6.17 3.36 20.44
N LEU A 59 -7.41 3.04 20.72
CA LEU A 59 -8.06 3.34 22.00
C LEU A 59 -7.50 2.50 23.18
N PRO A 60 -7.56 1.15 23.14
CA PRO A 60 -7.04 0.34 24.25
C PRO A 60 -5.52 0.44 24.40
N LEU A 61 -4.80 0.73 23.33
CA LEU A 61 -3.34 0.94 23.38
C LEU A 61 -2.96 2.36 23.81
N GLN A 62 -3.92 3.26 23.96
CA GLN A 62 -3.71 4.67 24.33
C GLN A 62 -2.65 5.36 23.44
N LEU A 63 -2.65 5.03 22.14
CA LEU A 63 -1.64 5.52 21.20
C LEU A 63 -1.69 7.05 21.10
N GLN A 64 -0.54 7.66 21.27
CA GLN A 64 -0.32 9.08 21.04
C GLN A 64 0.34 9.29 19.67
N TYR A 65 0.28 10.50 19.15
CA TYR A 65 0.93 10.84 17.89
C TYR A 65 2.44 10.55 17.91
N ALA A 66 3.08 10.73 19.05
CA ALA A 66 4.51 10.45 19.26
C ALA A 66 4.86 8.95 19.17
N ASP A 67 3.89 8.05 19.33
CA ASP A 67 4.10 6.60 19.22
C ASP A 67 4.10 6.15 17.76
N VAL A 68 3.67 7.01 16.83
CA VAL A 68 3.60 6.69 15.39
C VAL A 68 5.01 6.71 14.81
N ASP A 69 5.50 5.52 14.45
CA ASP A 69 6.77 5.36 13.78
C ASP A 69 6.59 5.44 12.26
N GLY A 70 7.17 6.46 11.65
CA GLY A 70 7.15 6.68 10.20
C GLY A 70 8.15 5.81 9.42
N SER A 71 8.90 4.92 10.07
CA SER A 71 9.85 4.05 9.36
C SER A 71 9.14 2.96 8.54
N ALA A 72 9.80 2.50 7.46
CA ALA A 72 9.31 1.39 6.66
C ALA A 72 9.19 0.10 7.50
N TYR A 73 8.14 -0.69 7.23
CA TYR A 73 7.86 -1.93 7.97
C TYR A 73 7.36 -3.08 7.09
N ILE A 74 7.22 -2.86 5.80
CA ILE A 74 7.00 -3.93 4.82
C ILE A 74 8.26 -4.06 3.99
N ALA A 75 8.85 -5.24 3.97
CA ALA A 75 10.06 -5.47 3.20
C ALA A 75 9.80 -5.34 1.69
N LYS A 76 10.76 -4.72 0.99
CA LYS A 76 10.79 -4.83 -0.47
C LYS A 76 11.07 -6.28 -0.84
N PRO A 77 10.53 -6.80 -1.96
CA PRO A 77 10.87 -8.13 -2.43
C PRO A 77 12.40 -8.30 -2.54
N GLY A 78 12.95 -9.38 -1.98
CA GLY A 78 14.40 -9.58 -1.81
C GLY A 78 15.20 -9.75 -3.11
N LYS A 79 14.56 -10.21 -4.17
CA LYS A 79 14.96 -10.04 -5.57
C LYS A 79 13.72 -9.54 -6.27
N LEU A 80 13.80 -8.39 -6.89
CA LEU A 80 12.86 -8.03 -7.96
C LEU A 80 13.05 -9.12 -9.01
N VAL A 81 12.30 -10.22 -8.89
CA VAL A 81 12.25 -11.25 -9.92
C VAL A 81 11.56 -10.59 -11.09
N ASN A 82 12.40 -9.93 -11.84
CA ASN A 82 12.02 -9.10 -12.94
C ASN A 82 11.60 -9.97 -14.11
N ARG A 83 10.32 -10.25 -14.21
CA ARG A 83 9.79 -10.76 -15.47
C ARG A 83 9.44 -9.63 -16.44
N ASN A 84 9.25 -8.40 -15.99
CA ASN A 84 8.78 -7.28 -16.83
C ASN A 84 9.38 -5.92 -16.47
N TYR A 85 10.41 -5.84 -15.61
CA TYR A 85 11.00 -4.58 -15.16
C TYR A 85 12.52 -4.61 -15.34
N PRO A 86 13.04 -4.23 -16.50
CA PRO A 86 14.48 -4.23 -16.73
C PRO A 86 15.18 -3.24 -15.78
N PRO A 87 16.22 -3.70 -15.04
CA PRO A 87 17.03 -2.80 -14.22
C PRO A 87 18.01 -1.96 -15.06
N GLU A 88 18.02 -2.13 -16.37
CA GLU A 88 19.12 -1.69 -17.22
C GLU A 88 19.07 -0.22 -17.64
N ASN A 89 17.95 0.44 -17.55
CA ASN A 89 17.87 1.89 -17.73
C ASN A 89 17.62 2.57 -16.39
N LYS A 90 18.66 3.27 -15.90
CA LYS A 90 18.59 4.10 -14.69
C LYS A 90 17.63 5.30 -14.84
N LYS A 91 16.57 5.18 -15.64
CA LYS A 91 15.58 6.23 -15.76
C LYS A 91 14.75 6.26 -14.49
N PHE A 92 14.54 7.45 -13.93
CA PHE A 92 13.71 7.66 -12.76
C PHE A 92 12.30 7.10 -13.03
N ARG A 93 11.80 6.22 -12.17
CA ARG A 93 10.51 5.55 -12.38
C ARG A 93 9.45 6.06 -11.41
N ILE A 94 8.32 6.47 -11.95
CA ILE A 94 7.18 6.98 -11.21
C ILE A 94 5.99 6.04 -11.39
N GLY A 95 5.48 5.53 -10.27
CA GLY A 95 4.22 4.80 -10.23
C GLY A 95 3.04 5.74 -10.05
N LEU A 96 2.02 5.62 -10.89
CA LEU A 96 0.84 6.48 -10.87
C LEU A 96 -0.42 5.70 -10.49
N ARG A 97 -1.20 6.25 -9.54
CA ARG A 97 -2.57 5.80 -9.26
C ARG A 97 -3.48 7.00 -9.03
N TRP A 98 -4.54 7.12 -9.80
CA TRP A 98 -5.37 8.32 -9.87
C TRP A 98 -6.79 8.15 -9.34
N GLN A 99 -7.26 6.91 -9.13
CA GLN A 99 -8.62 6.65 -8.69
C GLN A 99 -8.65 5.54 -7.62
N GLY A 100 -9.56 5.66 -6.65
CA GLY A 100 -9.85 4.64 -5.66
C GLY A 100 -10.96 3.70 -6.12
N ASN A 101 -11.57 2.98 -5.16
CA ASN A 101 -12.73 2.15 -5.42
C ASN A 101 -13.98 3.04 -5.53
N PRO A 102 -14.66 3.11 -6.69
CA PRO A 102 -15.83 3.96 -6.88
C PRO A 102 -17.04 3.54 -6.02
N GLN A 103 -17.05 2.33 -5.50
CA GLN A 103 -18.11 1.84 -4.60
C GLN A 103 -17.89 2.26 -3.14
N PHE A 104 -16.77 2.92 -2.84
CA PHE A 104 -16.54 3.45 -1.51
C PHE A 104 -17.38 4.70 -1.28
N GLU A 105 -18.17 4.75 -0.21
CA GLU A 105 -19.16 5.81 0.06
C GLU A 105 -18.61 7.23 0.07
N HIS A 106 -17.31 7.38 0.40
CA HIS A 106 -16.62 8.68 0.43
C HIS A 106 -15.72 8.92 -0.78
N GLU A 107 -15.79 8.08 -1.82
CA GLU A 107 -14.93 8.23 -3.00
C GLU A 107 -15.14 9.59 -3.70
N GLN A 108 -16.38 10.06 -3.74
CA GLN A 108 -16.74 11.37 -4.30
C GLN A 108 -15.96 12.54 -3.69
N HIS A 109 -15.50 12.42 -2.44
CA HIS A 109 -14.74 13.48 -1.76
C HIS A 109 -13.22 13.41 -2.02
N ARG A 110 -12.73 12.38 -2.68
CA ARG A 110 -11.31 12.20 -3.01
C ARG A 110 -11.04 11.96 -4.49
N GLN A 111 -12.11 12.00 -5.30
CA GLN A 111 -12.00 11.98 -6.75
C GLN A 111 -11.47 13.31 -7.28
N PHE A 112 -10.69 13.24 -8.31
CA PHE A 112 -10.24 14.36 -9.11
C PHE A 112 -10.16 13.93 -10.58
N ASP A 113 -10.15 14.88 -11.50
CA ASP A 113 -9.94 14.58 -12.91
C ASP A 113 -8.52 14.01 -13.11
N PRO A 114 -8.38 12.75 -13.56
CA PRO A 114 -7.07 12.14 -13.76
C PRO A 114 -6.15 12.94 -14.71
N ASN A 115 -6.73 13.69 -15.64
CA ASN A 115 -5.97 14.52 -16.57
C ASN A 115 -5.15 15.60 -15.85
N LEU A 116 -5.62 16.11 -14.72
CA LEU A 116 -4.85 17.06 -13.91
C LEU A 116 -3.52 16.46 -13.44
N LEU A 117 -3.54 15.18 -13.01
CA LEU A 117 -2.32 14.48 -12.63
C LEU A 117 -1.43 14.21 -13.85
N PHE A 118 -2.02 13.73 -14.93
CA PHE A 118 -1.27 13.41 -16.14
C PHE A 118 -0.60 14.64 -16.74
N ASP A 119 -1.30 15.75 -16.83
CA ASP A 119 -0.74 17.01 -17.32
C ASP A 119 0.37 17.57 -16.43
N ALA A 120 0.26 17.36 -15.11
CA ALA A 120 1.28 17.81 -14.17
C ALA A 120 2.60 17.02 -14.28
N VAL A 121 2.58 15.78 -14.79
CA VAL A 121 3.78 14.91 -14.79
C VAL A 121 4.30 14.53 -16.16
N LYS A 122 3.53 14.71 -17.24
CA LYS A 122 3.84 14.20 -18.60
C LYS A 122 5.19 14.65 -19.15
N ASP A 123 5.65 15.85 -18.77
CA ASP A 123 6.88 16.46 -19.28
C ASP A 123 8.12 16.10 -18.43
N ALA A 124 7.96 15.33 -17.35
CA ALA A 124 9.07 14.90 -16.53
C ALA A 124 9.89 13.82 -17.25
N ASP A 125 11.24 13.92 -17.17
CA ASP A 125 12.13 12.89 -17.72
C ASP A 125 12.13 11.65 -16.83
N ALA A 126 11.05 10.87 -16.90
CA ALA A 126 10.82 9.67 -16.11
C ALA A 126 10.16 8.57 -16.93
N GLU A 127 10.26 7.35 -16.43
CA GLU A 127 9.43 6.24 -16.87
C GLU A 127 8.20 6.17 -15.97
N PHE A 128 7.02 6.07 -16.58
CA PHE A 128 5.77 6.02 -15.84
C PHE A 128 5.15 4.62 -15.95
N ILE A 129 4.74 4.06 -14.82
CA ILE A 129 4.00 2.81 -14.74
C ILE A 129 2.65 3.03 -14.08
N SER A 130 1.63 2.28 -14.52
CA SER A 130 0.31 2.29 -13.94
C SER A 130 0.28 1.41 -12.69
N LEU A 131 -0.13 1.99 -11.56
CA LEU A 131 -0.54 1.27 -10.36
C LEU A 131 -2.06 1.26 -10.22
N GLN A 132 -2.79 1.71 -11.26
CA GLN A 132 -4.24 1.64 -11.34
C GLN A 132 -4.63 0.23 -11.75
N ARG A 133 -5.40 -0.41 -10.89
CA ARG A 133 -6.08 -1.67 -11.12
C ARG A 133 -7.57 -1.38 -11.20
N ASP A 134 -8.31 -2.14 -11.91
CA ASP A 134 -9.77 -2.05 -11.95
C ASP A 134 -10.28 -0.74 -12.61
N GLU A 135 -11.36 -0.17 -12.11
CA GLU A 135 -12.00 1.03 -12.67
C GLU A 135 -11.06 2.22 -12.70
N GLY A 136 -11.19 3.03 -13.71
CA GLY A 136 -10.32 4.17 -13.98
C GLY A 136 -9.10 3.82 -14.81
N SER A 137 -8.81 2.54 -15.06
CA SER A 137 -7.71 2.11 -15.94
C SER A 137 -7.91 2.55 -17.40
N GLU A 138 -9.15 2.75 -17.83
CA GLU A 138 -9.53 3.26 -19.14
C GLU A 138 -9.05 4.71 -19.39
N HIS A 139 -8.80 5.47 -18.34
CA HIS A 139 -8.27 6.86 -18.44
C HIS A 139 -6.76 6.90 -18.66
N LYS A 140 -6.08 5.74 -18.61
CA LYS A 140 -4.62 5.66 -18.70
C LYS A 140 -4.08 6.20 -20.03
N PRO A 141 -3.17 7.20 -20.01
CA PRO A 141 -2.51 7.65 -21.23
C PRO A 141 -1.59 6.58 -21.82
N LYS A 142 -1.40 6.61 -23.15
CA LYS A 142 -0.56 5.62 -23.86
C LYS A 142 0.91 5.63 -23.43
N TRP A 143 1.40 6.73 -22.90
CA TRP A 143 2.79 6.85 -22.43
C TRP A 143 3.02 6.27 -21.03
N VAL A 144 1.96 5.94 -20.28
CA VAL A 144 2.05 5.20 -19.01
C VAL A 144 2.02 3.71 -19.31
N LYS A 145 3.05 2.99 -18.89
CA LYS A 145 3.19 1.54 -19.12
C LYS A 145 2.30 0.73 -18.19
N ASP A 146 1.74 -0.33 -18.72
CA ASP A 146 1.04 -1.33 -17.92
C ASP A 146 2.03 -2.22 -17.17
N VAL A 147 1.57 -2.69 -16.01
CA VAL A 147 2.26 -3.67 -15.19
C VAL A 147 1.25 -4.68 -14.66
N GLN A 148 1.70 -5.87 -14.34
CA GLN A 148 0.85 -6.88 -13.73
C GLN A 148 0.49 -6.48 -12.31
N LEU A 149 -0.81 -6.53 -11.96
CA LEU A 149 -1.36 -6.13 -10.66
C LEU A 149 -2.45 -7.11 -10.18
N ASP A 150 -2.35 -8.40 -10.51
CA ASP A 150 -3.38 -9.39 -10.19
C ASP A 150 -3.49 -9.63 -8.69
N HIS A 151 -2.37 -9.59 -8.00
CA HIS A 151 -2.26 -9.82 -6.56
C HIS A 151 -1.49 -8.69 -5.85
N TRP A 152 -1.63 -8.62 -4.54
CA TRP A 152 -0.89 -7.64 -3.73
C TRP A 152 0.65 -7.79 -3.84
N GLU A 153 1.15 -9.00 -4.10
CA GLU A 153 2.57 -9.23 -4.36
C GLU A 153 3.04 -8.59 -5.67
N ASP A 154 2.20 -8.59 -6.69
CA ASP A 154 2.50 -7.88 -7.95
C ASP A 154 2.56 -6.38 -7.68
N THR A 155 1.57 -5.85 -6.95
CA THR A 155 1.56 -4.43 -6.55
C THR A 155 2.78 -4.08 -5.71
N ARG A 156 3.16 -4.93 -4.75
CA ARG A 156 4.38 -4.76 -3.92
C ARG A 156 5.63 -4.71 -4.80
N THR A 157 5.72 -5.59 -5.77
CA THR A 157 6.85 -5.65 -6.71
C THR A 157 6.90 -4.43 -7.61
N ALA A 158 5.76 -4.01 -8.14
CA ALA A 158 5.66 -2.81 -8.96
C ALA A 158 6.06 -1.55 -8.17
N VAL A 159 5.53 -1.39 -6.96
CA VAL A 159 5.87 -0.29 -6.04
C VAL A 159 7.36 -0.30 -5.69
N ALA A 160 7.95 -1.47 -5.40
CA ALA A 160 9.37 -1.60 -5.09
C ALA A 160 10.30 -1.18 -6.23
N SER A 161 9.80 -1.22 -7.47
CA SER A 161 10.54 -0.79 -8.66
C SER A 161 10.51 0.73 -8.88
N CYS A 162 9.67 1.46 -8.14
CA CYS A 162 9.49 2.91 -8.28
C CYS A 162 10.47 3.68 -7.40
N ASP A 163 10.95 4.81 -7.93
CA ASP A 163 11.66 5.83 -7.16
C ASP A 163 10.69 6.78 -6.47
N LEU A 164 9.50 6.96 -7.07
CA LEU A 164 8.40 7.78 -6.55
C LEU A 164 7.07 7.13 -6.89
N VAL A 165 6.14 7.18 -5.96
CA VAL A 165 4.73 6.87 -6.20
C VAL A 165 3.91 8.14 -6.04
N VAL A 166 3.08 8.48 -7.04
CA VAL A 166 2.09 9.56 -6.96
C VAL A 166 0.72 8.94 -7.02
N THR A 167 -0.08 9.16 -6.00
CA THR A 167 -1.34 8.41 -5.84
C THR A 167 -2.43 9.24 -5.19
N SER A 168 -3.68 8.99 -5.55
CA SER A 168 -4.83 9.38 -4.72
C SER A 168 -4.77 8.69 -3.36
N CYS A 169 -5.59 9.14 -2.41
CA CYS A 169 -5.65 8.56 -1.05
C CYS A 169 -6.23 7.14 -1.09
N THR A 170 -5.41 6.15 -1.41
CA THR A 170 -5.78 4.74 -1.61
C THR A 170 -4.85 3.80 -0.86
N SER A 171 -5.16 2.50 -0.93
CA SER A 171 -4.32 1.43 -0.35
C SER A 171 -2.88 1.42 -0.89
N VAL A 172 -2.65 1.88 -2.13
CA VAL A 172 -1.31 2.02 -2.71
C VAL A 172 -0.49 3.07 -1.97
N ALA A 173 -1.10 4.18 -1.54
CA ALA A 173 -0.42 5.17 -0.71
C ALA A 173 0.14 4.56 0.57
N HIS A 174 -0.68 3.73 1.25
CA HIS A 174 -0.26 3.05 2.47
C HIS A 174 0.80 2.00 2.23
N LEU A 175 0.68 1.21 1.16
CA LEU A 175 1.66 0.18 0.82
C LEU A 175 3.01 0.82 0.49
N SER A 176 3.04 1.81 -0.39
CA SER A 176 4.28 2.45 -0.82
C SER A 176 5.02 3.13 0.34
N ALA A 177 4.29 3.85 1.19
CA ALA A 177 4.86 4.45 2.40
C ALA A 177 5.38 3.39 3.38
N ALA A 178 4.61 2.30 3.59
CA ALA A 178 5.01 1.18 4.45
C ALA A 178 6.28 0.46 3.97
N MET A 179 6.53 0.48 2.67
CA MET A 179 7.74 -0.05 2.03
C MET A 179 8.90 0.96 2.00
N GLY A 180 8.71 2.18 2.48
CA GLY A 180 9.71 3.25 2.42
C GLY A 180 9.98 3.76 1.01
N VAL A 181 9.05 3.61 0.10
CA VAL A 181 9.09 4.24 -1.22
C VAL A 181 8.58 5.67 -1.08
N LYS A 182 9.28 6.63 -1.66
CA LYS A 182 8.86 8.03 -1.66
C LYS A 182 7.45 8.13 -2.27
N THR A 183 6.53 8.74 -1.52
CA THR A 183 5.11 8.75 -1.90
C THR A 183 4.54 10.15 -1.79
N TRP A 184 3.93 10.62 -2.87
CA TRP A 184 3.12 11.82 -2.90
C TRP A 184 1.65 11.43 -2.96
N ILE A 185 0.86 12.00 -2.08
CA ILE A 185 -0.57 11.70 -1.99
C ILE A 185 -1.34 12.95 -2.39
N VAL A 186 -2.19 12.80 -3.41
CA VAL A 186 -3.18 13.82 -3.75
C VAL A 186 -4.33 13.66 -2.75
N VAL A 187 -4.49 14.63 -1.89
CA VAL A 187 -5.58 14.67 -0.89
C VAL A 187 -6.58 15.75 -1.25
N PRO A 188 -7.88 15.48 -1.07
CA PRO A 188 -8.90 16.51 -1.26
C PRO A 188 -8.73 17.62 -0.22
N ILE A 189 -9.03 18.84 -0.64
CA ILE A 189 -9.22 19.96 0.27
C ILE A 189 -10.71 19.97 0.61
N LEU A 190 -11.05 19.73 1.87
CA LEU A 190 -12.41 19.77 2.40
C LEU A 190 -12.76 21.17 2.86
#